data_5d19f4a0c3c9fa072288c7a1c3556562
#
_entry.id   5d19f4a0c3c9fa072288c7a1c3556562
#
_cell.length_a   1.000
_cell.length_b   1.000
_cell.length_c   1.000
_cell.angle_alpha   90.00
_cell.angle_beta   90.00
_cell.angle_gamma   90.00
#
_symmetry.space_group_name_H-M   'P 1'
#
loop_
_entity.id
_entity.type
_entity.pdbx_description
1 polymer ?
#
loop_
_entity_poly.entity_id
_entity_poly.type
_entity_poly.pdbx_seq_one_letter_code
_entity_poly.pdbx_strand_id
1 'polypeptide(L)'
;MTYQKAKEEVIESSPQKTDAGKEELYLYSLRKMAEENVENNRTGLTNLHNINSFFYLCGEMIKQQPDKKYSVIIMDIVQFKAVNEFCGRDEGDRLLRFIASCFDWYENNRPDSYACHIRADIFCLCTSYEEVEELEIIVREIRKKITDFPFAYRVQPSFGIGISPERAPAISYLKDCATMAMNSIKGKVYRTYAVFDEKMRSQKMRERQVENDIVSALENGELQLYVQPKVDMRAG
;
A
#
# COMPACT_ATOMS: atom_id res chain seq x y z
N MET A 1 -8.39 2.56 -31.14
CA MET A 1 -8.21 1.26 -31.83
C MET A 1 -8.68 0.16 -30.90
N THR A 2 -9.65 -0.67 -31.32
CA THR A 2 -10.22 -1.71 -30.45
C THR A 2 -9.29 -2.91 -30.36
N TYR A 3 -9.22 -3.55 -29.19
CA TYR A 3 -8.44 -4.76 -28.84
C TYR A 3 -8.46 -5.88 -29.90
N GLN A 4 -9.55 -6.04 -30.64
CA GLN A 4 -9.69 -7.01 -31.71
C GLN A 4 -8.83 -6.69 -32.96
N LYS A 5 -8.66 -5.41 -33.30
CA LYS A 5 -7.88 -5.01 -34.48
C LYS A 5 -6.36 -5.20 -34.29
N ALA A 6 -5.88 -4.98 -33.08
CA ALA A 6 -4.47 -5.25 -32.72
C ALA A 6 -4.16 -6.75 -32.70
N LYS A 7 -5.17 -7.60 -32.40
CA LYS A 7 -5.01 -9.05 -32.39
C LYS A 7 -4.95 -9.65 -33.78
N GLU A 8 -5.65 -9.09 -34.75
CA GLU A 8 -5.66 -9.54 -36.13
C GLU A 8 -4.38 -9.15 -36.90
N GLU A 9 -3.83 -7.96 -36.67
CA GLU A 9 -2.55 -7.53 -37.29
C GLU A 9 -1.33 -8.32 -36.82
N VAL A 10 -1.35 -8.83 -35.58
CA VAL A 10 -0.25 -9.65 -35.01
C VAL A 10 -0.29 -11.09 -35.52
N ILE A 11 -1.46 -11.62 -35.88
CA ILE A 11 -1.63 -13.01 -36.35
C ILE A 11 -1.22 -13.16 -37.83
N GLU A 12 -1.37 -12.12 -38.65
CA GLU A 12 -1.06 -12.19 -40.07
C GLU A 12 0.42 -12.05 -40.44
N SER A 13 1.31 -11.66 -39.52
CA SER A 13 2.70 -11.31 -39.83
C SER A 13 3.78 -12.30 -39.34
N SER A 14 3.43 -13.52 -38.87
CA SER A 14 4.46 -14.42 -38.26
C SER A 14 4.57 -15.79 -38.94
N PRO A 15 5.78 -16.22 -39.35
CA PRO A 15 6.06 -17.62 -39.68
C PRO A 15 6.10 -18.48 -38.42
N GLN A 16 5.77 -19.77 -38.56
CA GLN A 16 5.66 -20.81 -37.53
C GLN A 16 6.71 -20.69 -36.40
N LYS A 17 6.27 -20.25 -35.22
CA LYS A 17 7.09 -20.20 -34.01
C LYS A 17 6.58 -21.21 -32.98
N THR A 18 7.51 -21.86 -32.28
CA THR A 18 7.31 -22.76 -31.15
C THR A 18 6.51 -22.05 -30.04
N ASP A 19 5.80 -22.81 -29.16
CA ASP A 19 4.96 -22.25 -28.08
C ASP A 19 5.72 -21.27 -27.17
N ALA A 20 7.02 -21.48 -26.92
CA ALA A 20 7.89 -20.56 -26.20
C ALA A 20 8.02 -19.18 -26.89
N GLY A 21 8.05 -19.14 -28.22
CA GLY A 21 8.11 -17.88 -28.97
C GLY A 21 6.80 -17.08 -28.94
N LYS A 22 5.66 -17.76 -28.77
CA LYS A 22 4.35 -17.10 -28.60
C LYS A 22 4.20 -16.48 -27.22
N GLU A 23 4.71 -17.14 -26.19
CA GLU A 23 4.69 -16.66 -24.81
C GLU A 23 5.61 -15.44 -24.65
N GLU A 24 6.78 -15.47 -25.26
CA GLU A 24 7.72 -14.34 -25.27
C GLU A 24 7.16 -13.11 -26.02
N LEU A 25 6.47 -13.33 -27.15
CA LEU A 25 5.80 -12.29 -27.92
C LEU A 25 4.59 -11.72 -27.14
N TYR A 26 3.85 -12.56 -26.44
CA TYR A 26 2.74 -12.14 -25.57
C TYR A 26 3.24 -11.29 -24.40
N LEU A 27 4.31 -11.71 -23.72
CA LEU A 27 4.97 -10.94 -22.66
C LEU A 27 5.54 -9.61 -23.16
N TYR A 28 6.13 -9.61 -24.36
CA TYR A 28 6.59 -8.39 -25.02
C TYR A 28 5.43 -7.43 -25.33
N SER A 29 4.32 -7.94 -25.87
CA SER A 29 3.14 -7.12 -26.15
C SER A 29 2.49 -6.55 -24.91
N LEU A 30 2.46 -7.33 -23.81
CA LEU A 30 1.99 -6.85 -22.51
C LEU A 30 2.91 -5.77 -21.92
N ARG A 31 4.24 -5.93 -22.06
CA ARG A 31 5.21 -4.92 -21.67
C ARG A 31 5.02 -3.63 -22.46
N LYS A 32 4.94 -3.73 -23.79
CA LYS A 32 4.74 -2.57 -24.66
C LYS A 32 3.41 -1.85 -24.40
N MET A 33 2.33 -2.60 -24.16
CA MET A 33 1.05 -2.02 -23.74
C MET A 33 1.14 -1.36 -22.35
N ALA A 34 1.92 -1.91 -21.42
CA ALA A 34 2.17 -1.30 -20.13
C ALA A 34 2.97 0.01 -20.27
N GLU A 35 4.00 0.02 -21.11
CA GLU A 35 4.81 1.20 -21.42
C GLU A 35 4.00 2.33 -22.07
N GLU A 36 3.17 2.02 -23.07
CA GLU A 36 2.30 2.99 -23.75
C GLU A 36 1.16 3.51 -22.86
N ASN A 37 0.73 2.75 -21.86
CA ASN A 37 -0.31 3.15 -20.92
C ASN A 37 0.21 3.78 -19.61
N VAL A 38 1.52 3.76 -19.36
CA VAL A 38 2.08 4.27 -18.09
C VAL A 38 1.77 5.75 -17.89
N GLU A 39 1.87 6.59 -18.92
CA GLU A 39 1.55 8.02 -18.83
C GLU A 39 0.06 8.29 -18.60
N ASN A 40 -0.84 7.41 -19.08
CA ASN A 40 -2.29 7.56 -18.94
C ASN A 40 -2.89 6.87 -17.71
N ASN A 41 -2.08 6.13 -16.92
CA ASN A 41 -2.55 5.35 -15.77
C ASN A 41 -2.41 6.13 -14.44
N ARG A 42 -2.71 7.41 -14.46
CA ARG A 42 -2.84 8.26 -13.26
C ARG A 42 -4.29 8.31 -12.79
N THR A 43 -4.49 8.50 -11.50
CA THR A 43 -5.84 8.60 -10.91
C THR A 43 -6.45 9.98 -11.19
N GLY A 44 -7.70 10.03 -11.61
CA GLY A 44 -8.38 11.28 -12.00
C GLY A 44 -8.49 12.32 -10.89
N LEU A 45 -8.59 11.90 -9.61
CA LEU A 45 -8.72 12.81 -8.48
C LEU A 45 -7.38 13.44 -8.06
N THR A 46 -6.31 12.64 -8.01
CA THR A 46 -5.04 13.03 -7.37
C THR A 46 -3.89 13.19 -8.34
N ASN A 47 -4.06 12.74 -9.58
CA ASN A 47 -3.03 12.73 -10.62
C ASN A 47 -1.74 11.98 -10.24
N LEU A 48 -1.77 11.12 -9.22
CA LEU A 48 -0.69 10.18 -8.92
C LEU A 48 -0.83 8.90 -9.75
N HIS A 49 0.23 8.13 -9.86
CA HIS A 49 0.16 6.81 -10.48
C HIS A 49 -0.91 5.94 -9.82
N ASN A 50 -1.59 5.09 -10.60
CA ASN A 50 -2.38 4.01 -10.04
C ASN A 50 -1.46 2.86 -9.60
N ILE A 51 -2.02 1.85 -8.92
CA ILE A 51 -1.25 0.75 -8.36
C ILE A 51 -0.51 -0.09 -9.42
N ASN A 52 -1.08 -0.26 -10.61
CA ASN A 52 -0.47 -1.05 -11.68
C ASN A 52 0.76 -0.35 -12.27
N SER A 53 0.63 0.95 -12.59
CA SER A 53 1.75 1.78 -13.04
C SER A 53 2.85 1.85 -12.00
N PHE A 54 2.48 2.02 -10.73
CA PHE A 54 3.40 2.04 -9.61
C PHE A 54 4.22 0.74 -9.53
N PHE A 55 3.57 -0.42 -9.60
CA PHE A 55 4.27 -1.70 -9.56
C PHE A 55 5.21 -1.89 -10.74
N TYR A 56 4.80 -1.48 -11.94
CA TYR A 56 5.64 -1.55 -13.12
C TYR A 56 6.88 -0.66 -12.98
N LEU A 57 6.69 0.63 -12.71
CA LEU A 57 7.77 1.62 -12.61
C LEU A 57 8.77 1.28 -11.50
N CYS A 58 8.27 0.94 -10.30
CA CYS A 58 9.13 0.52 -9.19
C CYS A 58 9.87 -0.79 -9.51
N GLY A 59 9.20 -1.74 -10.18
CA GLY A 59 9.83 -3.00 -10.58
C GLY A 59 10.99 -2.79 -11.56
N GLU A 60 10.82 -1.91 -12.56
CA GLU A 60 11.88 -1.57 -13.51
C GLU A 60 13.01 -0.78 -12.83
N MET A 61 12.69 0.16 -11.96
CA MET A 61 13.67 0.91 -11.16
C MET A 61 14.56 -0.02 -10.31
N ILE A 62 13.95 -0.96 -9.59
CA ILE A 62 14.68 -1.93 -8.75
C ILE A 62 15.58 -2.83 -9.61
N LYS A 63 15.11 -3.29 -10.78
CA LYS A 63 15.92 -4.11 -11.71
C LYS A 63 17.11 -3.36 -12.26
N GLN A 64 16.97 -2.06 -12.56
CA GLN A 64 18.04 -1.24 -13.09
C GLN A 64 19.14 -0.95 -12.06
N GLN A 65 18.80 -0.92 -10.78
CA GLN A 65 19.72 -0.60 -9.69
C GLN A 65 19.58 -1.59 -8.52
N PRO A 66 19.94 -2.88 -8.74
CA PRO A 66 19.66 -3.96 -7.79
C PRO A 66 20.49 -3.89 -6.50
N ASP A 67 21.55 -3.09 -6.49
CA ASP A 67 22.42 -2.92 -5.31
C ASP A 67 21.89 -1.93 -4.30
N LYS A 68 20.90 -1.10 -4.66
CA LYS A 68 20.26 -0.17 -3.76
C LYS A 68 19.23 -0.86 -2.85
N LYS A 69 19.07 -0.34 -1.64
CA LYS A 69 17.97 -0.71 -0.75
C LYS A 69 16.73 0.09 -1.15
N TYR A 70 15.58 -0.58 -1.18
CA TYR A 70 14.29 0.04 -1.48
C TYR A 70 13.28 -0.21 -0.38
N SER A 71 12.42 0.77 -0.18
CA SER A 71 11.31 0.72 0.77
C SER A 71 10.00 1.12 0.11
N VAL A 72 8.92 0.61 0.65
CA VAL A 72 7.57 1.14 0.40
C VAL A 72 7.03 1.73 1.69
N ILE A 73 6.62 2.99 1.63
CA ILE A 73 5.87 3.68 2.68
C ILE A 73 4.41 3.69 2.26
N ILE A 74 3.53 3.07 3.05
CA ILE A 74 2.09 3.14 2.87
C ILE A 74 1.46 4.05 3.92
N MET A 75 0.41 4.77 3.54
CA MET A 75 -0.33 5.66 4.43
C MET A 75 -1.84 5.48 4.25
N ASP A 76 -2.58 5.51 5.35
CA ASP A 76 -4.02 5.70 5.36
C ASP A 76 -4.43 6.81 6.37
N ILE A 77 -5.68 7.24 6.29
CA ILE A 77 -6.26 8.19 7.26
C ILE A 77 -7.17 7.42 8.20
N VAL A 78 -6.88 7.51 9.50
CA VAL A 78 -7.73 6.87 10.51
C VAL A 78 -9.16 7.44 10.42
N GLN A 79 -10.14 6.56 10.17
CA GLN A 79 -11.56 6.91 10.05
C GLN A 79 -11.89 7.95 8.96
N PHE A 80 -11.27 7.86 7.78
CA PHE A 80 -11.56 8.78 6.66
C PHE A 80 -13.05 8.84 6.28
N LYS A 81 -13.79 7.74 6.48
CA LYS A 81 -15.23 7.75 6.28
C LYS A 81 -15.93 8.79 7.16
N ALA A 82 -15.53 8.91 8.45
CA ALA A 82 -16.05 9.92 9.34
C ALA A 82 -15.71 11.34 8.88
N VAL A 83 -14.51 11.55 8.32
CA VAL A 83 -14.13 12.84 7.70
C VAL A 83 -15.14 13.24 6.62
N ASN A 84 -15.49 12.32 5.71
CA ASN A 84 -16.47 12.57 4.65
C ASN A 84 -17.90 12.79 5.20
N GLU A 85 -18.26 12.10 6.27
CA GLU A 85 -19.58 12.25 6.92
C GLU A 85 -19.73 13.62 7.62
N PHE A 86 -18.68 14.12 8.28
CA PHE A 86 -18.71 15.38 9.01
C PHE A 86 -18.42 16.61 8.14
N CYS A 87 -17.49 16.51 7.20
CA CYS A 87 -17.03 17.66 6.40
C CYS A 87 -17.60 17.69 4.98
N GLY A 88 -18.22 16.60 4.54
CA GLY A 88 -18.67 16.43 3.14
C GLY A 88 -17.59 15.86 2.22
N ARG A 89 -18.01 15.30 1.08
CA ARG A 89 -17.13 14.65 0.12
C ARG A 89 -16.14 15.62 -0.56
N ASP A 90 -16.60 16.83 -0.87
CA ASP A 90 -15.76 17.84 -1.54
C ASP A 90 -14.55 18.23 -0.67
N GLU A 91 -14.75 18.34 0.64
CA GLU A 91 -13.69 18.59 1.60
C GLU A 91 -12.76 17.38 1.76
N GLY A 92 -13.32 16.15 1.75
CA GLY A 92 -12.53 14.93 1.71
C GLY A 92 -11.63 14.87 0.46
N ASP A 93 -12.19 15.19 -0.71
CA ASP A 93 -11.45 15.25 -1.98
C ASP A 93 -10.38 16.35 -1.96
N ARG A 94 -10.64 17.50 -1.33
CA ARG A 94 -9.64 18.57 -1.12
C ARG A 94 -8.47 18.07 -0.28
N LEU A 95 -8.76 17.32 0.79
CA LEU A 95 -7.75 16.70 1.63
C LEU A 95 -6.92 15.66 0.84
N LEU A 96 -7.57 14.78 0.06
CA LEU A 96 -6.88 13.78 -0.75
C LEU A 96 -5.97 14.41 -1.81
N ARG A 97 -6.38 15.51 -2.47
CA ARG A 97 -5.51 16.27 -3.40
C ARG A 97 -4.31 16.88 -2.69
N PHE A 98 -4.51 17.40 -1.48
CA PHE A 98 -3.39 17.93 -0.68
C PHE A 98 -2.41 16.82 -0.30
N ILE A 99 -2.89 15.68 0.18
CA ILE A 99 -2.05 14.53 0.50
C ILE A 99 -1.27 14.08 -0.75
N ALA A 100 -1.95 13.98 -1.88
CA ALA A 100 -1.31 13.63 -3.15
C ALA A 100 -0.18 14.58 -3.50
N SER A 101 -0.34 15.90 -3.30
CA SER A 101 0.73 16.87 -3.54
C SER A 101 1.94 16.65 -2.63
N CYS A 102 1.74 16.16 -1.40
CA CYS A 102 2.84 15.82 -0.51
C CYS A 102 3.65 14.61 -1.04
N PHE A 103 2.97 13.60 -1.57
CA PHE A 103 3.62 12.42 -2.15
C PHE A 103 4.28 12.72 -3.51
N ASP A 104 3.61 13.48 -4.37
CA ASP A 104 4.12 13.95 -5.65
C ASP A 104 5.41 14.77 -5.48
N TRP A 105 5.49 15.57 -4.42
CA TRP A 105 6.72 16.30 -4.10
C TRP A 105 7.91 15.37 -3.92
N TYR A 106 7.75 14.23 -3.22
CA TYR A 106 8.83 13.26 -3.04
C TYR A 106 9.20 12.56 -4.35
N GLU A 107 8.23 12.19 -5.18
CA GLU A 107 8.47 11.64 -6.52
C GLU A 107 9.33 12.58 -7.38
N ASN A 108 9.04 13.88 -7.34
CA ASN A 108 9.72 14.87 -8.18
C ASN A 108 11.04 15.38 -7.62
N ASN A 109 11.28 15.28 -6.31
CA ASN A 109 12.45 15.88 -5.65
C ASN A 109 13.39 14.86 -5.01
N ARG A 110 13.08 13.57 -5.06
CA ARG A 110 13.95 12.50 -4.57
C ARG A 110 14.20 11.50 -5.68
N PRO A 111 15.48 11.23 -6.03
CA PRO A 111 15.80 10.23 -7.04
C PRO A 111 15.26 8.85 -6.60
N ASP A 112 15.01 7.99 -7.58
CA ASP A 112 14.53 6.62 -7.36
C ASP A 112 13.27 6.55 -6.47
N SER A 113 12.31 7.42 -6.77
CA SER A 113 11.04 7.51 -6.03
C SER A 113 9.85 7.53 -6.97
N TYR A 114 8.83 6.77 -6.63
CA TYR A 114 7.51 6.79 -7.28
C TYR A 114 6.40 6.81 -6.24
N ALA A 115 5.37 7.62 -6.51
CA ALA A 115 4.21 7.75 -5.63
C ALA A 115 2.95 7.22 -6.31
N CYS A 116 2.04 6.65 -5.55
CA CYS A 116 0.74 6.24 -6.06
C CYS A 116 -0.41 6.51 -5.08
N HIS A 117 -1.58 6.67 -5.67
CA HIS A 117 -2.85 6.65 -4.96
C HIS A 117 -3.53 5.30 -5.26
N ILE A 118 -3.63 4.42 -4.26
CA ILE A 118 -4.16 3.07 -4.46
C ILE A 118 -5.68 3.13 -4.57
N ARG A 119 -6.34 3.68 -3.56
CA ARG A 119 -7.80 3.83 -3.48
C ARG A 119 -8.17 4.64 -2.23
N ALA A 120 -9.31 5.30 -2.25
CA ALA A 120 -9.86 6.08 -1.13
C ALA A 120 -8.79 6.98 -0.48
N ASP A 121 -8.35 6.67 0.72
CA ASP A 121 -7.36 7.41 1.50
C ASP A 121 -5.99 6.69 1.59
N ILE A 122 -5.77 5.66 0.76
CA ILE A 122 -4.54 4.86 0.78
C ILE A 122 -3.57 5.35 -0.29
N PHE A 123 -2.40 5.81 0.16
CA PHE A 123 -1.29 6.29 -0.65
C PHE A 123 -0.03 5.45 -0.42
N CYS A 124 0.82 5.36 -1.43
CA CYS A 124 2.13 4.71 -1.33
C CYS A 124 3.22 5.58 -1.94
N LEU A 125 4.42 5.45 -1.36
CA LEU A 125 5.68 5.96 -1.89
C LEU A 125 6.69 4.81 -1.89
N CYS A 126 7.26 4.50 -3.04
CA CYS A 126 8.47 3.68 -3.14
C CYS A 126 9.68 4.61 -3.25
N THR A 127 10.75 4.33 -2.53
CA THR A 127 11.97 5.14 -2.58
C THR A 127 13.19 4.31 -2.21
N SER A 128 14.36 4.69 -2.77
CA SER A 128 15.64 4.15 -2.30
C SER A 128 16.01 4.78 -0.95
N TYR A 129 16.80 4.07 -0.14
CA TYR A 129 17.31 4.57 1.14
C TYR A 129 18.67 3.92 1.47
N GLU A 130 19.47 4.60 2.28
CA GLU A 130 20.68 4.05 2.87
C GLU A 130 20.42 3.57 4.31
N GLU A 131 19.84 4.43 5.14
CA GLU A 131 19.52 4.16 6.52
C GLU A 131 18.01 4.31 6.79
N VAL A 132 17.47 3.50 7.70
CA VAL A 132 16.03 3.46 8.01
C VAL A 132 15.52 4.79 8.56
N GLU A 133 16.38 5.53 9.23
CA GLU A 133 16.09 6.85 9.80
C GLU A 133 15.66 7.87 8.73
N GLU A 134 16.17 7.75 7.49
CA GLU A 134 15.72 8.60 6.38
C GLU A 134 14.24 8.39 6.07
N LEU A 135 13.78 7.14 6.11
CA LEU A 135 12.37 6.80 5.86
C LEU A 135 11.47 7.36 6.97
N GLU A 136 11.95 7.32 8.21
CA GLU A 136 11.23 7.89 9.34
C GLU A 136 11.15 9.43 9.24
N ILE A 137 12.18 10.10 8.71
CA ILE A 137 12.16 11.53 8.46
C ILE A 137 11.10 11.85 7.42
N ILE A 138 11.06 11.12 6.29
CA ILE A 138 10.04 11.28 5.24
C ILE A 138 8.63 11.17 5.85
N VAL A 139 8.38 10.12 6.63
CA VAL A 139 7.08 9.91 7.29
C VAL A 139 6.72 11.07 8.22
N ARG A 140 7.67 11.55 9.04
CA ARG A 140 7.43 12.66 9.96
C ARG A 140 7.12 13.96 9.23
N GLU A 141 7.80 14.24 8.11
CA GLU A 141 7.56 15.44 7.29
C GLU A 141 6.19 15.38 6.59
N ILE A 142 5.85 14.25 5.94
CA ILE A 142 4.53 14.08 5.31
C ILE A 142 3.44 14.22 6.37
N ARG A 143 3.59 13.52 7.50
CA ARG A 143 2.65 13.58 8.60
C ARG A 143 2.45 15.01 9.09
N LYS A 144 3.53 15.75 9.32
CA LYS A 144 3.47 17.14 9.77
C LYS A 144 2.68 17.99 8.78
N LYS A 145 2.99 17.93 7.49
CA LYS A 145 2.26 18.67 6.45
C LYS A 145 0.76 18.35 6.48
N ILE A 146 0.39 17.07 6.61
CA ILE A 146 -1.02 16.64 6.65
C ILE A 146 -1.72 17.13 7.92
N THR A 147 -1.06 17.05 9.09
CA THR A 147 -1.66 17.48 10.36
C THR A 147 -1.77 19.01 10.48
N ASP A 148 -0.88 19.74 9.79
CA ASP A 148 -0.88 21.22 9.76
C ASP A 148 -1.81 21.76 8.65
N PHE A 149 -2.36 20.90 7.79
CA PHE A 149 -3.30 21.31 6.76
C PHE A 149 -4.58 21.90 7.40
N PRO A 150 -5.01 23.11 6.96
CA PRO A 150 -6.19 23.77 7.53
C PRO A 150 -7.46 23.01 7.17
N PHE A 151 -7.92 22.19 8.09
CA PHE A 151 -9.07 21.34 7.94
C PHE A 151 -9.96 21.38 9.19
N ALA A 152 -11.29 21.37 8.99
CA ALA A 152 -12.25 21.48 10.10
C ALA A 152 -12.24 20.27 11.04
N TYR A 153 -11.74 19.10 10.56
CA TYR A 153 -11.64 17.87 11.33
C TYR A 153 -10.18 17.50 11.55
N ARG A 154 -9.84 16.98 12.73
CA ARG A 154 -8.47 16.56 13.03
C ARG A 154 -8.10 15.31 12.24
N VAL A 155 -7.29 15.49 11.21
CA VAL A 155 -6.78 14.38 10.38
C VAL A 155 -5.67 13.64 11.11
N GLN A 156 -5.76 12.31 11.16
CA GLN A 156 -4.75 11.46 11.77
C GLN A 156 -4.23 10.45 10.74
N PRO A 157 -3.11 10.75 10.05
CA PRO A 157 -2.48 9.81 9.14
C PRO A 157 -1.74 8.72 9.91
N SER A 158 -1.82 7.49 9.40
CA SER A 158 -1.15 6.30 9.89
C SER A 158 -0.24 5.75 8.81
N PHE A 159 1.01 5.38 9.16
CA PHE A 159 2.00 4.95 8.19
C PHE A 159 2.57 3.58 8.51
N GLY A 160 2.89 2.82 7.46
CA GLY A 160 3.71 1.62 7.54
C GLY A 160 4.91 1.73 6.61
N ILE A 161 6.07 1.35 7.08
CA ILE A 161 7.33 1.33 6.33
C ILE A 161 7.71 -0.13 6.09
N GLY A 162 7.68 -0.54 4.82
CA GLY A 162 8.09 -1.87 4.37
C GLY A 162 9.53 -1.86 3.91
N ILE A 163 10.34 -2.66 4.55
CA ILE A 163 11.76 -2.89 4.22
C ILE A 163 12.01 -4.37 4.01
N SER A 164 13.11 -4.71 3.35
CA SER A 164 13.56 -6.08 3.16
C SER A 164 15.06 -6.18 3.40
N PRO A 165 15.55 -7.26 4.02
CA PRO A 165 16.98 -7.57 4.06
C PRO A 165 17.50 -8.09 2.71
N GLU A 166 16.62 -8.53 1.83
CA GLU A 166 16.98 -9.05 0.51
C GLU A 166 17.30 -7.92 -0.46
N ARG A 167 18.24 -8.18 -1.38
CA ARG A 167 18.53 -7.29 -2.50
C ARG A 167 17.47 -7.44 -3.58
N ALA A 168 17.14 -6.33 -4.24
CA ALA A 168 16.14 -6.28 -5.31
C ALA A 168 14.81 -7.00 -4.97
N PRO A 169 14.17 -6.69 -3.82
CA PRO A 169 12.94 -7.35 -3.41
C PRO A 169 11.81 -7.03 -4.39
N ALA A 170 10.86 -7.95 -4.53
CA ALA A 170 9.63 -7.66 -5.27
C ALA A 170 8.86 -6.50 -4.62
N ILE A 171 8.41 -5.55 -5.44
CA ILE A 171 7.67 -4.38 -4.95
C ILE A 171 6.38 -4.77 -4.20
N SER A 172 5.71 -5.86 -4.64
CA SER A 172 4.55 -6.41 -3.94
C SER A 172 4.89 -6.87 -2.52
N TYR A 173 6.05 -7.51 -2.33
CA TYR A 173 6.54 -7.91 -1.02
C TYR A 173 6.77 -6.70 -0.11
N LEU A 174 7.46 -5.66 -0.58
CA LEU A 174 7.67 -4.43 0.19
C LEU A 174 6.36 -3.75 0.59
N LYS A 175 5.40 -3.70 -0.34
CA LYS A 175 4.06 -3.16 -0.06
C LYS A 175 3.32 -3.99 1.00
N ASP A 176 3.43 -5.31 0.96
CA ASP A 176 2.79 -6.19 1.95
C ASP A 176 3.44 -6.03 3.33
N CYS A 177 4.78 -5.90 3.40
CA CYS A 177 5.50 -5.55 4.62
C CYS A 177 5.03 -4.21 5.19
N ALA A 178 4.94 -3.17 4.35
CA ALA A 178 4.42 -1.86 4.75
C ALA A 178 2.99 -1.95 5.29
N THR A 179 2.13 -2.71 4.62
CA THR A 179 0.74 -2.93 5.06
C THR A 179 0.67 -3.64 6.41
N MET A 180 1.52 -4.65 6.63
CA MET A 180 1.60 -5.33 7.94
C MET A 180 2.07 -4.38 9.04
N ALA A 181 3.10 -3.58 8.77
CA ALA A 181 3.59 -2.59 9.71
C ALA A 181 2.50 -1.56 10.08
N MET A 182 1.80 -0.99 9.09
CA MET A 182 0.70 -0.06 9.32
C MET A 182 -0.43 -0.72 10.15
N ASN A 183 -0.82 -1.95 9.82
CA ASN A 183 -1.87 -2.66 10.55
C ASN A 183 -1.49 -2.98 12.00
N SER A 184 -0.19 -3.15 12.31
CA SER A 184 0.28 -3.43 13.68
C SER A 184 0.02 -2.28 14.66
N ILE A 185 -0.22 -1.08 14.15
CA ILE A 185 -0.49 0.12 14.95
C ILE A 185 -1.96 0.57 14.90
N LYS A 186 -2.83 -0.09 14.14
CA LYS A 186 -4.26 0.21 14.13
C LYS A 186 -4.84 0.12 15.54
N GLY A 187 -5.59 1.16 15.94
CA GLY A 187 -6.14 1.29 17.28
C GLY A 187 -5.17 1.80 18.36
N LYS A 188 -3.89 2.02 18.04
CA LYS A 188 -2.90 2.56 18.97
C LYS A 188 -2.76 4.07 18.78
N VAL A 189 -3.47 4.84 19.60
CA VAL A 189 -3.59 6.32 19.47
C VAL A 189 -2.24 7.05 19.46
N TYR A 190 -1.22 6.50 20.12
CA TYR A 190 0.10 7.16 20.29
C TYR A 190 1.13 6.75 19.22
N ARG A 191 0.84 5.74 18.40
CA ARG A 191 1.74 5.30 17.33
C ARG A 191 1.19 5.72 15.98
N THR A 192 1.94 6.54 15.26
CA THR A 192 1.54 7.08 13.96
C THR A 192 2.25 6.40 12.79
N TYR A 193 3.33 5.66 13.06
CA TYR A 193 4.01 4.83 12.07
C TYR A 193 4.64 3.60 12.73
N ALA A 194 4.90 2.59 11.92
CA ALA A 194 5.72 1.43 12.26
C ALA A 194 6.61 1.04 11.09
N VAL A 195 7.81 0.54 11.40
CA VAL A 195 8.70 -0.11 10.44
C VAL A 195 8.45 -1.61 10.50
N PHE A 196 8.43 -2.27 9.36
CA PHE A 196 8.24 -3.72 9.29
C PHE A 196 9.37 -4.47 10.02
N ASP A 197 8.99 -5.44 10.84
CA ASP A 197 9.87 -6.44 11.47
C ASP A 197 9.28 -7.83 11.20
N GLU A 198 10.11 -8.80 10.88
CA GLU A 198 9.68 -10.18 10.58
C GLU A 198 8.87 -10.82 11.73
N LYS A 199 9.06 -10.34 12.97
CA LYS A 199 8.21 -10.72 14.10
C LYS A 199 6.73 -10.37 13.90
N MET A 200 6.43 -9.29 13.14
CA MET A 200 5.05 -8.91 12.81
C MET A 200 4.38 -9.96 11.93
N ARG A 201 5.12 -10.55 11.00
CA ARG A 201 4.63 -11.66 10.16
C ARG A 201 4.32 -12.88 11.00
N SER A 202 5.25 -13.28 11.86
CA SER A 202 5.08 -14.43 12.75
C SER A 202 3.89 -14.22 13.70
N GLN A 203 3.72 -13.03 14.24
CA GLN A 203 2.58 -12.68 15.09
C GLN A 203 1.26 -12.77 14.30
N LYS A 204 1.21 -12.23 13.09
CA LYS A 204 0.01 -12.29 12.23
C LYS A 204 -0.39 -13.73 11.88
N MET A 205 0.60 -14.59 11.64
CA MET A 205 0.34 -16.01 11.40
C MET A 205 -0.22 -16.70 12.65
N ARG A 206 0.32 -16.40 13.84
CA ARG A 206 -0.23 -16.93 15.10
C ARG A 206 -1.65 -16.45 15.36
N GLU A 207 -1.93 -15.16 15.15
CA GLU A 207 -3.29 -14.61 15.30
C GLU A 207 -4.29 -15.37 14.43
N ARG A 208 -3.95 -15.61 13.14
CA ARG A 208 -4.79 -16.42 12.24
C ARG A 208 -4.96 -17.87 12.68
N GLN A 209 -3.88 -18.47 13.20
CA GLN A 209 -3.95 -19.83 13.73
C GLN A 209 -4.95 -19.88 14.89
N VAL A 210 -4.82 -18.96 15.87
CA VAL A 210 -5.73 -18.86 17.00
C VAL A 210 -7.17 -18.62 16.56
N GLU A 211 -7.41 -17.73 15.58
CA GLU A 211 -8.75 -17.50 15.01
C GLU A 211 -9.35 -18.78 14.46
N ASN A 212 -8.58 -19.56 13.69
CA ASN A 212 -9.04 -20.85 13.14
C ASN A 212 -9.28 -21.89 14.25
N ASP A 213 -8.38 -21.97 15.24
CA ASP A 213 -8.49 -22.91 16.34
C ASP A 213 -9.72 -22.61 17.22
N ILE A 214 -10.06 -21.33 17.44
CA ILE A 214 -11.27 -20.92 18.17
C ILE A 214 -12.54 -21.40 17.45
N VAL A 215 -12.61 -21.26 16.11
CA VAL A 215 -13.76 -21.72 15.34
C VAL A 215 -13.92 -23.22 15.48
N SER A 216 -12.83 -23.97 15.32
CA SER A 216 -12.84 -25.44 15.46
C SER A 216 -13.20 -25.86 16.87
N ALA A 217 -12.68 -25.20 17.91
CA ALA A 217 -12.97 -25.49 19.32
C ALA A 217 -14.45 -25.21 19.65
N LEU A 218 -15.05 -24.19 19.03
CA LEU A 218 -16.48 -23.90 19.20
C LEU A 218 -17.34 -25.00 18.55
N GLU A 219 -17.00 -25.43 17.34
CA GLU A 219 -17.71 -26.51 16.62
C GLU A 219 -17.58 -27.84 17.34
N ASN A 220 -16.45 -28.13 17.94
CA ASN A 220 -16.18 -29.36 18.69
C ASN A 220 -16.72 -29.34 20.14
N GLY A 221 -17.29 -28.19 20.60
CA GLY A 221 -17.81 -28.07 21.97
C GLY A 221 -16.73 -28.00 23.05
N GLU A 222 -15.49 -27.63 22.69
CA GLU A 222 -14.34 -27.50 23.61
C GLU A 222 -14.40 -26.21 24.44
N LEU A 223 -15.19 -25.21 24.01
CA LEU A 223 -15.35 -23.94 24.73
C LEU A 223 -16.45 -24.04 25.77
N GLN A 224 -16.12 -23.70 27.02
CA GLN A 224 -17.07 -23.66 28.13
C GLN A 224 -17.27 -22.21 28.61
N LEU A 225 -18.53 -21.84 28.82
CA LEU A 225 -18.89 -20.54 29.36
C LEU A 225 -18.87 -20.58 30.88
N TYR A 226 -17.99 -19.78 31.50
CA TYR A 226 -18.00 -19.55 32.94
C TYR A 226 -18.54 -18.16 33.23
N VAL A 227 -19.53 -18.07 34.15
CA VAL A 227 -20.09 -16.82 34.61
C VAL A 227 -19.75 -16.56 36.06
N GLN A 228 -19.32 -15.35 36.39
CA GLN A 228 -19.09 -14.94 37.77
C GLN A 228 -20.15 -13.94 38.17
N PRO A 229 -20.92 -14.20 39.27
CA PRO A 229 -21.92 -13.27 39.74
C PRO A 229 -21.23 -11.99 40.27
N LYS A 230 -21.74 -10.83 39.87
CA LYS A 230 -21.41 -9.55 40.47
C LYS A 230 -22.41 -9.29 41.59
N VAL A 231 -21.90 -9.17 42.81
CA VAL A 231 -22.69 -8.81 43.98
C VAL A 231 -22.55 -7.31 44.21
N ASP A 232 -23.70 -6.60 44.29
CA ASP A 232 -23.70 -5.20 44.68
C ASP A 232 -23.49 -5.12 46.21
N MET A 233 -22.32 -4.68 46.62
CA MET A 233 -21.96 -4.54 48.06
C MET A 233 -22.70 -3.38 48.75
N ARG A 234 -23.53 -2.59 48.03
CA ARG A 234 -24.35 -1.53 48.60
C ARG A 234 -25.79 -1.99 48.97
N ALA A 235 -26.16 -3.20 48.59
CA ALA A 235 -27.46 -3.82 48.84
C ALA A 235 -27.48 -4.81 50.00
N GLY A 236 -26.44 -4.83 50.85
CA GLY A 236 -26.37 -5.65 52.04
C GLY A 236 -26.64 -4.85 53.33
#